data_8a2e4331e1deef77b0367d34426061df
#
_entry.id   8a2e4331e1deef77b0367d34426061df
#
_cell.length_a   1.000
_cell.length_b   1.000
_cell.length_c   1.000
_cell.angle_alpha   90.00
_cell.angle_beta   90.00
_cell.angle_gamma   90.00
#
_symmetry.space_group_name_H-M   'P 1'
#
loop_
_entity.id
_entity.type
_entity.pdbx_description
1 polymer ?
#
loop_
_entity_poly.entity_id
_entity_poly.type
_entity_poly.pdbx_seq_one_letter_code
_entity_poly.pdbx_strand_id
1 'polypeptide(L)'
;AYEIGVRLVGSEMCIRDRLAAGEWRELKHIRICGLMGMATNTDNDEQIKTEFCSLSSFFNEVKAKWFADAESFRELSMGMSHDYHEAIAAGSTLIRVGSKIFGERNY
;
A
#
# COMPACT_ATOMS: atom_id res chain seq x y z
N ALA A 1 -3.09 22.54 -14.36
CA ALA A 1 -3.65 21.22 -14.12
C ALA A 1 -3.07 20.66 -12.81
N TYR A 2 -3.87 19.90 -12.09
CA TYR A 2 -3.47 19.34 -10.81
C TYR A 2 -2.99 17.90 -10.98
N GLU A 3 -1.94 17.54 -10.24
CA GLU A 3 -1.54 16.16 -10.11
C GLU A 3 -2.28 15.54 -8.93
N ILE A 4 -2.73 14.31 -9.10
CA ILE A 4 -3.37 13.55 -8.05
C ILE A 4 -2.42 12.46 -7.60
N GLY A 5 -2.07 12.43 -6.32
CA GLY A 5 -1.27 11.35 -5.76
C GLY A 5 -2.14 10.11 -5.60
N VAL A 6 -1.70 8.98 -6.13
CA VAL A 6 -2.43 7.72 -6.05
C VAL A 6 -1.53 6.60 -5.55
N ARG A 7 -2.16 5.56 -5.02
CA ARG A 7 -1.51 4.33 -4.59
C ARG A 7 -2.05 3.17 -5.40
N LEU A 8 -1.18 2.24 -5.72
CA LEU A 8 -1.58 1.04 -6.44
C LEU A 8 -2.19 0.04 -5.49
N VAL A 9 -3.31 -0.54 -5.89
CA VAL A 9 -4.08 -1.51 -5.11
C VAL A 9 -4.34 -2.74 -5.97
N GLY A 10 -4.27 -3.93 -5.37
CA GLY A 10 -4.54 -5.19 -6.04
C GLY A 10 -3.51 -6.25 -5.69
N SER A 11 -3.54 -7.37 -6.39
CA SER A 11 -2.55 -8.41 -6.21
C SER A 11 -1.20 -7.98 -6.80
N GLU A 12 -0.12 -8.57 -6.29
CA GLU A 12 1.22 -8.30 -6.82
C GLU A 12 1.32 -8.51 -8.33
N MET A 13 0.72 -9.57 -8.84
CA MET A 13 0.77 -9.88 -10.27
C MET A 13 0.08 -8.80 -11.10
N CYS A 14 -1.10 -8.34 -10.66
CA CYS A 14 -1.83 -7.29 -11.36
C CYS A 14 -1.06 -5.97 -11.36
N ILE A 15 -0.44 -5.63 -10.23
CA ILE A 15 0.37 -4.42 -10.11
C ILE A 15 1.59 -4.51 -11.01
N ARG A 16 2.30 -5.64 -11.02
CA ARG A 16 3.46 -5.84 -11.90
C ARG A 16 3.10 -5.72 -13.36
N ASP A 17 1.99 -6.32 -13.77
CA ASP A 17 1.54 -6.27 -15.16
C ASP A 17 1.22 -4.85 -15.60
N ARG A 18 0.55 -4.08 -14.76
CA ARG A 18 0.22 -2.69 -15.06
C ARG A 18 1.46 -1.81 -15.15
N LEU A 19 2.39 -1.99 -14.24
CA LEU A 19 3.64 -1.22 -14.24
C LEU A 19 4.49 -1.57 -15.47
N ALA A 20 4.57 -2.85 -15.81
CA ALA A 20 5.33 -3.30 -16.98
C ALA A 20 4.72 -2.80 -18.29
N ALA A 21 3.39 -2.68 -18.37
CA ALA A 21 2.71 -2.17 -19.56
C ALA A 21 3.04 -0.70 -19.84
N GLY A 22 3.34 0.08 -18.80
CA GLY A 22 3.84 1.45 -18.97
C GLY A 22 2.80 2.51 -19.30
N GLU A 23 1.54 2.16 -19.45
CA GLU A 23 0.46 3.11 -19.80
C GLU A 23 0.30 4.22 -18.75
N TRP A 24 0.59 3.93 -17.50
CA TRP A 24 0.50 4.90 -16.41
C TRP A 24 1.43 6.10 -16.59
N ARG A 25 2.50 5.94 -17.36
CA ARG A 25 3.46 7.02 -17.65
C ARG A 25 2.87 8.11 -18.53
N GLU A 26 1.80 7.80 -19.26
CA GLU A 26 1.11 8.73 -20.12
C GLU A 26 0.07 9.57 -19.38
N LEU A 27 -0.22 9.23 -18.12
CA LEU A 27 -1.19 9.94 -17.31
C LEU A 27 -0.57 11.18 -16.68
N LYS A 28 -0.74 12.32 -17.33
CA LYS A 28 -0.03 13.57 -16.98
C LYS A 28 -0.48 14.23 -15.69
N HIS A 29 -1.69 13.92 -15.22
CA HIS A 29 -2.28 14.55 -14.04
C HIS A 29 -2.32 13.62 -12.83
N ILE A 30 -1.69 12.46 -12.93
CA ILE A 30 -1.63 11.46 -11.86
C ILE A 30 -0.18 11.16 -11.55
N ARG A 31 0.14 11.15 -10.26
CA ARG A 31 1.45 10.73 -9.77
C ARG A 31 1.26 9.55 -8.84
N ILE A 32 1.90 8.44 -9.14
CA ILE A 32 1.83 7.25 -8.29
C ILE A 32 2.80 7.43 -7.13
N CYS A 33 2.28 7.42 -5.91
CA CYS A 33 3.03 7.72 -4.70
C CYS A 33 3.31 6.51 -3.82
N GLY A 34 2.78 5.35 -4.14
CA GLY A 34 3.00 4.18 -3.30
C GLY A 34 2.09 3.02 -3.58
N LEU A 35 2.05 2.11 -2.64
CA LEU A 35 1.21 0.91 -2.68
C LEU A 35 0.22 0.92 -1.52
N MET A 36 -0.87 0.18 -1.68
CA MET A 36 -1.89 -0.01 -0.67
C MET A 36 -2.26 -1.49 -0.61
N GLY A 37 -2.38 -2.00 0.60
CA GLY A 37 -2.81 -3.38 0.80
C GLY A 37 -3.46 -3.59 2.15
N MET A 38 -4.10 -4.74 2.31
CA MET A 38 -4.71 -5.15 3.56
C MET A 38 -4.31 -6.58 3.87
N ALA A 39 -4.12 -6.88 5.16
CA ALA A 39 -3.89 -8.25 5.60
C ALA A 39 -5.22 -8.99 5.68
N THR A 40 -5.16 -10.33 5.66
CA THR A 40 -6.32 -11.17 5.90
C THR A 40 -6.92 -10.86 7.27
N ASN A 41 -8.24 -10.82 7.35
CA ASN A 41 -8.93 -10.64 8.62
C ASN A 41 -8.87 -11.95 9.42
N THR A 42 -7.90 -12.05 10.29
CA THR A 42 -7.62 -13.26 11.08
C THR A 42 -7.05 -12.89 12.44
N ASP A 43 -7.17 -13.78 13.40
CA ASP A 43 -6.55 -13.64 14.72
C ASP A 43 -5.11 -14.20 14.75
N ASN A 44 -4.63 -14.73 13.62
CA ASN A 44 -3.28 -15.29 13.54
C ASN A 44 -2.26 -14.16 13.28
N ASP A 45 -1.63 -13.69 14.35
CA ASP A 45 -0.65 -12.60 14.27
C ASP A 45 0.55 -12.91 13.37
N GLU A 46 0.98 -14.15 13.33
CA GLU A 46 2.10 -14.56 12.47
C GLU A 46 1.75 -14.42 11.00
N GLN A 47 0.51 -14.77 10.63
CA GLN A 47 0.04 -14.60 9.26
C GLN A 47 -0.01 -13.11 8.89
N ILE A 48 -0.54 -12.27 9.78
CA ILE A 48 -0.64 -10.83 9.56
C ILE A 48 0.75 -10.23 9.37
N LYS A 49 1.71 -10.57 10.22
CA LYS A 49 3.08 -10.10 10.11
C LYS A 49 3.72 -10.53 8.80
N THR A 50 3.53 -11.77 8.40
CA THR A 50 4.07 -12.31 7.14
C THR A 50 3.50 -11.56 5.94
N GLU A 51 2.20 -11.30 5.93
CA GLU A 51 1.56 -10.58 4.83
C GLU A 51 2.05 -9.13 4.74
N PHE A 52 2.18 -8.44 5.86
CA PHE A 52 2.70 -7.07 5.86
C PHE A 52 4.17 -7.01 5.46
N CYS A 53 4.97 -7.96 5.91
CA CYS A 53 6.38 -8.04 5.49
C CYS A 53 6.51 -8.31 4.00
N SER A 54 5.64 -9.16 3.44
CA SER A 54 5.60 -9.42 2.00
C SER A 54 5.26 -8.16 1.22
N LEU A 55 4.27 -7.39 1.68
CA LEU A 55 3.90 -6.14 1.02
C LEU A 55 5.02 -5.11 1.12
N SER A 56 5.70 -5.02 2.25
CA SER A 56 6.84 -4.12 2.43
C SER A 56 7.99 -4.48 1.49
N SER A 57 8.27 -5.77 1.33
CA SER A 57 9.30 -6.25 0.41
C SER A 57 8.92 -5.94 -1.04
N PHE A 58 7.67 -6.15 -1.40
CA PHE A 58 7.16 -5.81 -2.73
C PHE A 58 7.24 -4.31 -3.00
N PHE A 59 6.90 -3.49 -2.02
CA PHE A 59 7.03 -2.03 -2.13
C PHE A 59 8.47 -1.63 -2.46
N ASN A 60 9.43 -2.19 -1.75
CA ASN A 60 10.84 -1.89 -2.00
C ASN A 60 11.28 -2.34 -3.40
N GLU A 61 10.82 -3.49 -3.85
CA GLU A 61 11.11 -4.01 -5.18
C GLU A 61 10.52 -3.10 -6.27
N VAL A 62 9.27 -2.69 -6.13
CA VAL A 62 8.59 -1.80 -7.08
C VAL A 62 9.30 -0.45 -7.12
N LYS A 63 9.65 0.10 -5.96
CA LYS A 63 10.37 1.36 -5.90
C LYS A 63 11.69 1.28 -6.64
N ALA A 64 12.47 0.24 -6.41
CA ALA A 64 13.76 0.08 -7.05
C ALA A 64 13.65 -0.13 -8.56
N LYS A 65 12.62 -0.84 -9.01
CA LYS A 65 12.48 -1.19 -10.43
C LYS A 65 11.83 -0.10 -11.28
N TRP A 66 10.78 0.54 -10.79
CA TRP A 66 10.00 1.49 -11.59
C TRP A 66 10.05 2.93 -11.09
N PHE A 67 10.40 3.17 -9.84
CA PHE A 67 10.33 4.47 -9.20
C PHE A 67 11.62 4.88 -8.50
N ALA A 68 12.77 4.37 -8.96
CA ALA A 68 14.07 4.64 -8.32
C ALA A 68 14.38 6.13 -8.21
N ASP A 69 14.00 6.92 -9.22
CA ASP A 69 14.24 8.36 -9.25
C ASP A 69 13.06 9.20 -8.75
N ALA A 70 11.99 8.55 -8.31
CA ALA A 70 10.77 9.24 -7.89
C ALA A 70 10.74 9.38 -6.36
N GLU A 71 11.16 10.52 -5.84
CA GLU A 71 11.11 10.80 -4.40
C GLU A 71 9.67 10.74 -3.84
N SER A 72 8.68 11.01 -4.68
CA SER A 72 7.28 10.97 -4.28
C SER A 72 6.74 9.55 -4.06
N PHE A 73 7.41 8.52 -4.57
CA PHE A 73 7.00 7.13 -4.34
C PHE A 73 7.55 6.66 -2.99
N ARG A 74 6.83 6.93 -1.94
CA ARG A 74 7.27 6.65 -0.58
C ARG A 74 6.15 6.18 0.36
N GLU A 75 4.91 6.10 -0.13
CA GLU A 75 3.77 5.76 0.71
C GLU A 75 3.46 4.27 0.66
N LEU A 76 3.42 3.64 1.82
CA LEU A 76 2.98 2.27 1.96
C LEU A 76 1.78 2.27 2.91
N SER A 77 0.59 2.21 2.30
CA SER A 77 -0.66 2.27 3.04
C SER A 77 -1.11 0.86 3.40
N MET A 78 -0.89 0.48 4.63
CA MET A 78 -1.36 -0.80 5.17
C MET A 78 -1.60 -0.65 6.67
N GLY A 79 -2.52 -1.45 7.19
CA GLY A 79 -2.89 -1.40 8.59
C GLY A 79 -4.28 -0.81 8.81
N MET A 80 -5.08 -1.50 9.59
CA MET A 80 -6.44 -1.12 9.96
C MET A 80 -6.53 -1.03 11.48
N SER A 81 -7.70 -0.71 12.02
CA SER A 81 -7.89 -0.56 13.47
C SER A 81 -7.45 -1.79 14.29
N HIS A 82 -7.54 -2.99 13.72
CA HIS A 82 -7.23 -4.23 14.44
C HIS A 82 -5.80 -4.75 14.25
N ASP A 83 -5.03 -4.21 13.29
CA ASP A 83 -3.69 -4.72 12.96
C ASP A 83 -2.64 -3.64 12.67
N TYR A 84 -2.93 -2.38 13.00
CA TYR A 84 -2.02 -1.28 12.65
C TYR A 84 -0.66 -1.37 13.36
N HIS A 85 -0.58 -2.00 14.54
CA HIS A 85 0.70 -2.16 15.24
C HIS A 85 1.65 -3.02 14.42
N GLU A 86 1.17 -4.14 13.89
CA GLU A 86 1.94 -5.04 13.05
C GLU A 86 2.34 -4.36 11.74
N ALA A 87 1.43 -3.55 11.18
CA ALA A 87 1.71 -2.82 9.95
C ALA A 87 2.82 -1.79 10.14
N ILE A 88 2.78 -1.03 11.23
CA ILE A 88 3.82 -0.03 11.53
C ILE A 88 5.17 -0.71 11.72
N ALA A 89 5.21 -1.84 12.43
CA ALA A 89 6.43 -2.60 12.63
C ALA A 89 7.02 -3.11 11.31
N ALA A 90 6.16 -3.37 10.32
CA ALA A 90 6.59 -3.85 9.00
C ALA A 90 6.95 -2.71 8.02
N GLY A 91 6.77 -1.45 8.41
CA GLY A 91 7.18 -0.31 7.59
C GLY A 91 6.06 0.52 6.99
N SER A 92 4.82 0.37 7.46
CA SER A 92 3.70 1.17 6.99
C SER A 92 3.95 2.67 7.23
N THR A 93 3.62 3.48 6.25
CA THR A 93 3.68 4.95 6.37
C THR A 93 2.31 5.57 6.56
N LEU A 94 1.24 4.82 6.29
CA LEU A 94 -0.13 5.31 6.40
C LEU A 94 -1.04 4.18 6.86
N ILE A 95 -1.80 4.43 7.93
CA ILE A 95 -2.75 3.45 8.49
C ILE A 95 -4.17 4.00 8.42
N ARG A 96 -5.15 3.10 8.52
CA ARG A 96 -6.56 3.44 8.44
C ARG A 96 -7.27 2.91 9.70
N VAL A 97 -7.58 3.79 10.63
CA VAL A 97 -8.06 3.42 11.97
C VAL A 97 -9.46 3.96 12.28
N GLY A 98 -10.35 3.96 11.29
CA GLY A 98 -11.67 4.53 11.43
C GLY A 98 -12.48 3.99 12.61
N SER A 99 -12.64 2.68 12.74
CA SER A 99 -13.45 2.10 13.81
C SER A 99 -12.84 2.30 15.18
N LYS A 100 -11.53 2.43 15.30
CA LYS A 100 -10.88 2.71 16.57
C LYS A 100 -11.16 4.13 17.07
N ILE A 101 -11.34 5.07 16.15
CA ILE A 101 -11.60 6.49 16.45
C ILE A 101 -13.10 6.75 16.60
N PHE A 102 -13.91 6.20 15.68
CA PHE A 102 -15.34 6.51 15.55
C PHE A 102 -16.26 5.41 16.07
N GLY A 103 -15.71 4.28 16.52
CA GLY A 103 -16.49 3.11 16.94
C GLY A 103 -16.85 2.21 15.76
N GLU A 104 -17.37 1.02 16.07
CA GLU A 104 -17.77 0.07 15.04
C GLU A 104 -19.00 0.56 14.28
N ARG A 105 -19.05 0.19 13.00
CA ARG A 105 -20.20 0.53 12.17
C ARG A 105 -21.40 -0.35 12.52
N ASN A 106 -22.55 0.29 12.67
CA ASN A 106 -23.84 -0.39 12.79
C ASN A 106 -24.55 -0.32 11.45
N TYR A 107 -24.74 -1.46 10.85
CA TYR A 107 -25.46 -1.57 9.58
C TYR A 107 -26.89 -1.99 9.81
#